data_e9f25d7216c54f27716c2f9f266ec925
#
_entry.id   e9f25d7216c54f27716c2f9f266ec925
#
_cell.length_a   1.000
_cell.length_b   1.000
_cell.length_c   1.000
_cell.angle_alpha   90.00
_cell.angle_beta   90.00
_cell.angle_gamma   90.00
#
_symmetry.space_group_name_H-M   'P 1'
#
loop_
_entity.id
_entity.type
_entity.pdbx_description
1 polymer ?
#
loop_
_entity_poly.entity_id
_entity_poly.type
_entity_poly.pdbx_seq_one_letter_code
_entity_poly.pdbx_strand_id
1 'polypeptide(L)'
;MTLLHARTSQLDPSFGINGKLDVRTPGNFRNDLSTVSLDSTGRRLIIQGAYEREIPGLPIPGVAALIDDGAFDTRFGDMQDGLSTVPPVNLASSASSVAKLADGSFYITGAAYSQLPLINYDQDGKFISIRDIAEGPQSSTPRLLGMDDKFLVATANSQGGVIYRRHFDGEQDDSFGTAGKTTFLTGNTYVSTLHMARSVNASSFYLAGELNNDGFILRMTESGELDQGFAAGGVYTLRMIDARYTACRRVIELSNGKTLLLINSSSTAQNSASYLVRLTTEGRIDATFNRGEPLRLPGEVGEDFTLQADGKILVANRGLMTGNQLTRFVPNGGLDLDFGSESTGSITFTDEQIDFVKSVTVQPDGKIVVGGTSGSITTLLRLVA
;
A
#
# COMPACT_ATOMS: atom_id res chain seq x y z
N MET A 1 5.73 -30.33 33.20
CA MET A 1 6.51 -29.37 32.38
C MET A 1 6.01 -29.47 30.96
N THR A 2 4.97 -28.69 30.63
CA THR A 2 4.30 -28.73 29.35
C THR A 2 5.18 -27.91 28.40
N LEU A 3 5.79 -28.56 27.45
CA LEU A 3 6.49 -27.88 26.33
C LEU A 3 5.47 -27.03 25.57
N LEU A 4 5.52 -25.72 25.76
CA LEU A 4 4.91 -24.77 24.86
C LEU A 4 5.60 -24.92 23.49
N HIS A 5 4.96 -25.67 22.60
CA HIS A 5 5.37 -25.69 21.19
C HIS A 5 5.20 -24.27 20.68
N ALA A 6 6.30 -23.62 20.34
CA ALA A 6 6.26 -22.39 19.54
C ALA A 6 5.36 -22.65 18.33
N ARG A 7 4.27 -21.89 18.21
CA ARG A 7 3.37 -22.00 17.04
C ARG A 7 4.15 -21.49 15.84
N THR A 8 4.69 -22.40 15.05
CA THR A 8 5.20 -22.09 13.72
C THR A 8 4.00 -21.62 12.88
N SER A 9 4.02 -20.38 12.44
CA SER A 9 3.02 -19.91 11.46
C SER A 9 3.11 -20.78 10.22
N GLN A 10 2.06 -21.54 9.98
CA GLN A 10 1.99 -22.48 8.86
C GLN A 10 1.14 -21.89 7.76
N LEU A 11 1.42 -22.27 6.52
CA LEU A 11 0.52 -22.00 5.42
C LEU A 11 -0.87 -22.58 5.73
N ASP A 12 -1.91 -21.83 5.46
CA ASP A 12 -3.31 -22.26 5.66
C ASP A 12 -3.75 -23.21 4.54
N PRO A 13 -3.91 -24.51 4.79
CA PRO A 13 -4.22 -25.47 3.75
C PRO A 13 -5.61 -25.27 3.12
N SER A 14 -6.47 -24.45 3.72
CA SER A 14 -7.80 -24.14 3.19
C SER A 14 -7.79 -23.04 2.14
N PHE A 15 -6.62 -22.46 1.81
CA PHE A 15 -6.47 -21.41 0.82
C PHE A 15 -5.69 -21.89 -0.39
N GLY A 16 -6.28 -21.79 -1.57
CA GLY A 16 -5.65 -22.22 -2.80
C GLY A 16 -5.19 -23.69 -2.75
N ILE A 17 -3.93 -23.93 -3.08
CA ILE A 17 -3.30 -25.24 -2.97
C ILE A 17 -2.30 -25.21 -1.80
N ASN A 18 -2.68 -25.81 -0.68
CA ASN A 18 -1.83 -25.87 0.53
C ASN A 18 -1.33 -24.49 1.01
N GLY A 19 -2.20 -23.49 1.00
CA GLY A 19 -1.89 -22.15 1.46
C GLY A 19 -1.25 -21.22 0.43
N LYS A 20 -1.06 -21.69 -0.80
CA LYS A 20 -0.57 -20.92 -1.93
C LYS A 20 -1.62 -20.79 -3.02
N LEU A 21 -1.75 -19.59 -3.57
CA LEU A 21 -2.58 -19.31 -4.73
C LEU A 21 -1.77 -18.57 -5.78
N ASP A 22 -1.66 -19.15 -6.96
CA ASP A 22 -1.22 -18.45 -8.16
C ASP A 22 -2.46 -17.85 -8.84
N VAL A 23 -2.57 -16.53 -8.82
CA VAL A 23 -3.68 -15.80 -9.43
C VAL A 23 -3.49 -15.83 -10.96
N ARG A 24 -4.24 -16.69 -11.62
CA ARG A 24 -4.18 -16.85 -13.08
C ARG A 24 -5.43 -16.29 -13.69
N THR A 25 -5.28 -15.30 -14.56
CA THR A 25 -6.39 -14.81 -15.38
C THR A 25 -6.76 -15.83 -16.46
N PRO A 26 -8.01 -15.81 -16.98
CA PRO A 26 -8.39 -16.64 -18.13
C PRO A 26 -7.38 -16.47 -19.27
N GLY A 27 -6.82 -17.59 -19.79
CA GLY A 27 -5.78 -17.57 -20.82
C GLY A 27 -4.35 -17.68 -20.28
N ASN A 28 -4.13 -17.78 -18.97
CA ASN A 28 -2.79 -17.89 -18.33
C ASN A 28 -1.84 -16.73 -18.64
N PHE A 29 -2.37 -15.54 -18.82
CA PHE A 29 -1.59 -14.36 -19.11
C PHE A 29 -0.82 -13.85 -17.88
N ARG A 30 0.17 -13.01 -18.16
CA ARG A 30 0.95 -12.32 -17.14
C ARG A 30 0.06 -11.42 -16.30
N ASN A 31 0.35 -11.34 -15.01
CA ASN A 31 -0.23 -10.35 -14.13
C ASN A 31 0.82 -9.87 -13.13
N ASP A 32 0.74 -8.61 -12.75
CA ASP A 32 1.66 -7.98 -11.80
C ASP A 32 0.86 -7.41 -10.63
N LEU A 33 1.23 -7.82 -9.43
CA LEU A 33 0.62 -7.35 -8.20
C LEU A 33 1.17 -5.97 -7.81
N SER A 34 0.27 -5.05 -7.48
CA SER A 34 0.62 -3.81 -6.79
C SER A 34 0.38 -3.93 -5.27
N THR A 35 -0.80 -4.40 -4.87
CA THR A 35 -1.14 -4.59 -3.45
C THR A 35 -2.29 -5.57 -3.27
N VAL A 36 -2.38 -6.15 -2.06
CA VAL A 36 -3.52 -6.92 -1.58
C VAL A 36 -4.17 -6.19 -0.42
N SER A 37 -5.48 -6.15 -0.40
CA SER A 37 -6.26 -5.54 0.68
C SER A 37 -7.60 -6.25 0.83
N LEU A 38 -8.35 -5.92 1.86
CA LEU A 38 -9.72 -6.41 2.03
C LEU A 38 -10.72 -5.43 1.39
N ASP A 39 -11.89 -5.91 1.00
CA ASP A 39 -13.03 -5.05 0.67
C ASP A 39 -13.55 -4.32 1.93
N SER A 40 -14.56 -3.47 1.78
CA SER A 40 -15.17 -2.73 2.90
C SER A 40 -15.85 -3.64 3.93
N THR A 41 -16.21 -4.86 3.56
CA THR A 41 -16.84 -5.86 4.44
C THR A 41 -15.84 -6.77 5.14
N GLY A 42 -14.57 -6.76 4.72
CA GLY A 42 -13.52 -7.66 5.19
C GLY A 42 -13.66 -9.11 4.68
N ARG A 43 -14.56 -9.38 3.74
CA ARG A 43 -14.86 -10.73 3.25
C ARG A 43 -14.14 -11.10 1.96
N ARG A 44 -13.84 -10.11 1.10
CA ARG A 44 -13.16 -10.32 -0.16
C ARG A 44 -11.71 -9.86 -0.05
N LEU A 45 -10.79 -10.64 -0.58
CA LEU A 45 -9.45 -10.16 -0.88
C LEU A 45 -9.49 -9.42 -2.21
N ILE A 46 -9.07 -8.18 -2.19
CA ILE A 46 -8.98 -7.32 -3.37
C ILE A 46 -7.52 -7.24 -3.79
N ILE A 47 -7.22 -7.75 -4.96
CA ILE A 47 -5.90 -7.76 -5.55
C ILE A 47 -5.84 -6.67 -6.59
N GLN A 48 -5.05 -5.65 -6.34
CA GLN A 48 -4.81 -4.56 -7.27
C GLN A 48 -3.55 -4.86 -8.08
N GLY A 49 -3.63 -4.68 -9.39
CA GLY A 49 -2.49 -4.98 -10.24
C GLY A 49 -2.70 -4.62 -11.70
N ALA A 50 -1.88 -5.21 -12.54
CA ALA A 50 -2.04 -5.18 -14.00
C ALA A 50 -2.27 -6.60 -14.51
N TYR A 51 -3.25 -6.76 -15.36
CA TYR A 51 -3.71 -8.05 -15.86
C TYR A 51 -3.70 -8.07 -17.38
N GLU A 52 -3.09 -9.09 -17.97
CA GLU A 52 -3.29 -9.39 -19.38
C GLU A 52 -4.60 -10.17 -19.51
N ARG A 53 -5.45 -9.77 -20.44
CA ARG A 53 -6.77 -10.40 -20.63
C ARG A 53 -7.03 -10.85 -22.06
N GLU A 54 -6.88 -9.95 -23.02
CA GLU A 54 -7.24 -10.20 -24.43
C GLU A 54 -6.04 -10.16 -25.36
N ILE A 55 -5.04 -9.36 -25.03
CA ILE A 55 -3.86 -9.14 -25.87
C ILE A 55 -2.61 -9.53 -25.07
N PRO A 56 -1.91 -10.61 -25.44
CA PRO A 56 -0.66 -10.99 -24.82
C PRO A 56 0.37 -9.86 -24.88
N GLY A 57 1.06 -9.61 -23.75
CA GLY A 57 2.08 -8.57 -23.67
C GLY A 57 1.55 -7.15 -23.40
N LEU A 58 0.22 -6.97 -23.26
CA LEU A 58 -0.39 -5.70 -22.92
C LEU A 58 -1.14 -5.78 -21.59
N PRO A 59 -0.47 -5.63 -20.43
CA PRO A 59 -1.13 -5.65 -19.15
C PRO A 59 -2.00 -4.40 -18.97
N ILE A 60 -3.23 -4.62 -18.52
CA ILE A 60 -4.23 -3.57 -18.28
C ILE A 60 -4.40 -3.41 -16.77
N PRO A 61 -4.44 -2.18 -16.23
CA PRO A 61 -4.76 -1.94 -14.83
C PRO A 61 -6.09 -2.57 -14.44
N GLY A 62 -6.16 -3.16 -13.24
CA GLY A 62 -7.38 -3.80 -12.81
C GLY A 62 -7.36 -4.23 -11.35
N VAL A 63 -8.48 -4.81 -10.96
CA VAL A 63 -8.73 -5.35 -9.63
C VAL A 63 -9.32 -6.74 -9.78
N ALA A 64 -8.76 -7.69 -9.06
CA ALA A 64 -9.37 -9.02 -8.89
C ALA A 64 -9.97 -9.15 -7.49
N ALA A 65 -11.09 -9.85 -7.39
CA ALA A 65 -11.74 -10.17 -6.13
C ALA A 65 -11.74 -11.68 -5.87
N LEU A 66 -11.27 -12.07 -4.70
CA LEU A 66 -11.24 -13.48 -4.26
C LEU A 66 -12.12 -13.66 -3.03
N ILE A 67 -12.74 -14.83 -2.94
CA ILE A 67 -13.43 -15.30 -1.74
C ILE A 67 -12.46 -16.01 -0.78
N ASP A 68 -12.95 -16.47 0.37
CA ASP A 68 -12.14 -16.97 1.49
C ASP A 68 -11.21 -18.15 1.17
N ASP A 69 -11.55 -19.02 0.23
CA ASP A 69 -10.71 -20.16 -0.18
C ASP A 69 -9.67 -19.80 -1.24
N GLY A 70 -9.70 -18.56 -1.73
CA GLY A 70 -8.83 -18.06 -2.80
C GLY A 70 -9.43 -18.19 -4.21
N ALA A 71 -10.63 -18.72 -4.37
CA ALA A 71 -11.28 -18.72 -5.68
C ALA A 71 -11.70 -17.30 -6.09
N PHE A 72 -11.74 -17.02 -7.39
CA PHE A 72 -12.32 -15.78 -7.89
C PHE A 72 -13.79 -15.66 -7.48
N ASP A 73 -14.21 -14.48 -7.01
CA ASP A 73 -15.62 -14.19 -6.79
C ASP A 73 -16.29 -13.96 -8.15
N THR A 74 -16.96 -14.99 -8.68
CA THR A 74 -17.62 -14.95 -10.01
C THR A 74 -18.79 -13.96 -10.09
N ARG A 75 -19.17 -13.29 -9.01
CA ARG A 75 -20.13 -12.18 -9.02
C ARG A 75 -19.47 -10.83 -9.30
N PHE A 76 -18.13 -10.78 -9.22
CA PHE A 76 -17.34 -9.57 -9.40
C PHE A 76 -16.89 -9.41 -10.85
N GLY A 77 -16.91 -8.14 -11.32
CA GLY A 77 -16.53 -7.74 -12.67
C GLY A 77 -17.65 -7.81 -13.70
N ASP A 78 -17.49 -7.08 -14.81
CA ASP A 78 -18.47 -7.01 -15.88
C ASP A 78 -18.73 -8.37 -16.54
N MET A 79 -17.72 -9.23 -16.62
CA MET A 79 -17.82 -10.58 -17.17
C MET A 79 -18.15 -11.65 -16.12
N GLN A 80 -18.32 -11.28 -14.86
CA GLN A 80 -18.60 -12.21 -13.75
C GLN A 80 -17.53 -13.31 -13.62
N ASP A 81 -16.27 -12.93 -13.79
CA ASP A 81 -15.12 -13.82 -13.74
C ASP A 81 -14.13 -13.46 -12.59
N GLY A 82 -14.57 -12.56 -11.71
CA GLY A 82 -13.77 -12.11 -10.56
C GLY A 82 -12.76 -11.01 -10.89
N LEU A 83 -12.81 -10.45 -12.10
CA LEU A 83 -11.84 -9.47 -12.58
C LEU A 83 -12.51 -8.25 -13.19
N SER A 84 -12.14 -7.07 -12.70
CA SER A 84 -12.47 -5.77 -13.29
C SER A 84 -11.20 -5.17 -13.89
N THR A 85 -11.22 -4.91 -15.18
CA THR A 85 -10.14 -4.25 -15.89
C THR A 85 -10.62 -2.95 -16.49
N VAL A 86 -9.74 -1.94 -16.55
CA VAL A 86 -10.10 -0.68 -17.20
C VAL A 86 -10.46 -0.92 -18.66
N PRO A 87 -11.48 -0.19 -19.20
CA PRO A 87 -11.72 -0.16 -20.62
C PRO A 87 -10.43 0.20 -21.38
N PRO A 88 -10.29 -0.13 -22.67
CA PRO A 88 -9.11 0.21 -23.45
C PRO A 88 -8.99 1.73 -23.58
N VAL A 89 -8.27 2.31 -22.64
CA VAL A 89 -7.85 3.72 -22.60
C VAL A 89 -6.33 3.75 -22.61
N ASN A 90 -5.74 4.79 -23.18
CA ASN A 90 -4.28 4.96 -23.23
C ASN A 90 -3.67 5.18 -21.82
N LEU A 91 -3.81 4.19 -20.93
CA LEU A 91 -3.11 4.17 -19.66
C LEU A 91 -1.71 3.61 -19.89
N ALA A 92 -0.71 4.40 -19.59
CA ALA A 92 0.65 3.92 -19.51
C ALA A 92 0.82 3.16 -18.20
N SER A 93 0.85 1.82 -18.28
CA SER A 93 1.23 0.92 -17.20
C SER A 93 0.23 0.70 -16.02
N SER A 94 0.62 -0.21 -15.15
CA SER A 94 -0.11 -0.81 -14.01
C SER A 94 -0.99 0.15 -13.19
N ALA A 95 -2.12 -0.35 -12.72
CA ALA A 95 -2.97 0.34 -11.72
C ALA A 95 -2.11 0.76 -10.52
N SER A 96 -2.10 2.04 -10.28
CA SER A 96 -1.22 2.61 -9.27
C SER A 96 -1.87 2.72 -7.91
N SER A 97 -3.20 2.84 -7.85
CA SER A 97 -3.92 3.02 -6.59
C SER A 97 -5.42 2.77 -6.72
N VAL A 98 -6.02 2.27 -5.64
CA VAL A 98 -7.46 2.07 -5.48
C VAL A 98 -7.94 2.86 -4.27
N ALA A 99 -9.00 3.64 -4.42
CA ALA A 99 -9.78 4.17 -3.31
C ALA A 99 -11.07 3.36 -3.18
N LYS A 100 -11.28 2.74 -2.04
CA LYS A 100 -12.53 2.10 -1.66
C LYS A 100 -13.41 3.12 -0.97
N LEU A 101 -14.68 3.14 -1.31
CA LEU A 101 -15.66 4.05 -0.75
C LEU A 101 -16.54 3.32 0.28
N ALA A 102 -17.23 4.08 1.10
CA ALA A 102 -18.05 3.52 2.18
C ALA A 102 -19.24 2.70 1.66
N ASP A 103 -19.76 2.99 0.47
CA ASP A 103 -20.84 2.23 -0.20
C ASP A 103 -20.34 0.92 -0.87
N GLY A 104 -19.03 0.65 -0.80
CA GLY A 104 -18.39 -0.50 -1.39
C GLY A 104 -17.93 -0.30 -2.84
N SER A 105 -18.34 0.78 -3.50
CA SER A 105 -17.80 1.17 -4.79
C SER A 105 -16.32 1.56 -4.68
N PHE A 106 -15.61 1.66 -5.80
CA PHE A 106 -14.21 2.01 -5.76
C PHE A 106 -13.75 2.74 -7.02
N TYR A 107 -12.72 3.54 -6.85
CA TYR A 107 -12.00 4.19 -7.93
C TYR A 107 -10.63 3.58 -8.13
N ILE A 108 -10.24 3.45 -9.40
CA ILE A 108 -8.88 3.09 -9.80
C ILE A 108 -8.30 4.29 -10.55
N THR A 109 -7.02 4.53 -10.37
CA THR A 109 -6.25 5.44 -11.22
C THR A 109 -4.96 4.78 -11.68
N GLY A 110 -4.40 5.27 -12.76
CA GLY A 110 -3.12 4.84 -13.31
C GLY A 110 -2.36 6.04 -13.86
N ALA A 111 -1.06 5.86 -14.11
CA ALA A 111 -0.28 6.88 -14.77
C ALA A 111 -0.73 6.97 -16.24
N ALA A 112 -1.05 8.18 -16.71
CA ALA A 112 -1.23 8.50 -18.11
C ALA A 112 -0.29 9.64 -18.48
N TYR A 113 0.15 9.70 -19.73
CA TYR A 113 1.18 10.66 -20.15
C TYR A 113 0.74 12.14 -20.06
N SER A 114 -0.56 12.41 -20.16
CA SER A 114 -1.08 13.78 -20.20
C SER A 114 -2.38 13.99 -19.42
N GLN A 115 -2.89 12.97 -18.80
CA GLN A 115 -4.19 12.97 -18.14
C GLN A 115 -4.10 12.22 -16.80
N LEU A 116 -5.08 12.45 -15.93
CA LEU A 116 -5.23 11.74 -14.66
C LEU A 116 -6.61 11.08 -14.64
N PRO A 117 -6.74 9.90 -15.25
CA PRO A 117 -8.02 9.23 -15.35
C PRO A 117 -8.42 8.63 -13.99
N LEU A 118 -9.67 8.85 -13.62
CA LEU A 118 -10.38 8.16 -12.56
C LEU A 118 -11.40 7.23 -13.17
N ILE A 119 -11.30 5.95 -12.81
CA ILE A 119 -12.19 4.91 -13.32
C ILE A 119 -13.01 4.40 -12.13
N ASN A 120 -14.33 4.55 -12.24
CA ASN A 120 -15.29 4.19 -11.22
C ASN A 120 -15.92 2.83 -11.50
N TYR A 121 -16.03 2.03 -10.43
CA TYR A 121 -16.68 0.73 -10.40
C TYR A 121 -17.64 0.66 -9.22
N ASP A 122 -18.73 -0.09 -9.39
CA ASP A 122 -19.61 -0.42 -8.27
C ASP A 122 -18.97 -1.44 -7.31
N GLN A 123 -19.67 -1.77 -6.24
CA GLN A 123 -19.22 -2.74 -5.22
C GLN A 123 -18.98 -4.16 -5.76
N ASP A 124 -19.59 -4.49 -6.90
CA ASP A 124 -19.43 -5.78 -7.57
C ASP A 124 -18.44 -5.69 -8.74
N GLY A 125 -17.67 -4.61 -8.84
CA GLY A 125 -16.63 -4.43 -9.84
C GLY A 125 -17.13 -4.14 -11.24
N LYS A 126 -18.39 -3.75 -11.41
CA LYS A 126 -18.91 -3.38 -12.73
C LYS A 126 -18.52 -1.94 -13.04
N PHE A 127 -18.09 -1.72 -14.27
CA PHE A 127 -17.69 -0.41 -14.74
C PHE A 127 -18.88 0.58 -14.71
N ILE A 128 -18.64 1.76 -14.15
CA ILE A 128 -19.62 2.85 -14.10
C ILE A 128 -19.22 3.99 -15.05
N SER A 129 -18.02 4.52 -14.87
CA SER A 129 -17.58 5.70 -15.62
C SER A 129 -16.07 5.88 -15.63
N ILE A 130 -15.60 6.72 -16.54
CA ILE A 130 -14.23 7.23 -16.57
C ILE A 130 -14.26 8.75 -16.70
N ARG A 131 -13.40 9.45 -15.97
CA ARG A 131 -13.24 10.91 -16.02
C ARG A 131 -11.77 11.29 -15.89
N ASP A 132 -11.36 12.31 -16.58
CA ASP A 132 -10.06 12.96 -16.38
C ASP A 132 -10.22 14.13 -15.42
N ILE A 133 -9.35 14.22 -14.42
CA ILE A 133 -9.45 15.23 -13.35
C ILE A 133 -8.30 16.22 -13.33
N ALA A 134 -7.26 16.01 -14.12
CA ALA A 134 -6.14 16.95 -14.25
C ALA A 134 -5.65 17.03 -15.68
N GLU A 135 -5.22 18.23 -16.06
CA GLU A 135 -4.57 18.50 -17.34
C GLU A 135 -3.05 18.56 -17.16
N GLY A 136 -2.33 18.08 -18.16
CA GLY A 136 -0.88 18.15 -18.25
C GLY A 136 -0.14 16.94 -17.67
N PRO A 137 1.17 16.87 -17.92
CA PRO A 137 1.98 15.72 -17.54
C PRO A 137 2.11 15.60 -16.02
N GLN A 138 1.90 14.40 -15.52
CA GLN A 138 2.14 14.05 -14.13
C GLN A 138 3.55 13.46 -13.98
N SER A 139 4.31 13.93 -13.00
CA SER A 139 5.68 13.47 -12.73
C SER A 139 5.75 12.32 -11.73
N SER A 140 4.64 12.00 -11.07
CA SER A 140 4.56 10.89 -10.14
C SER A 140 3.33 10.02 -10.37
N THR A 141 3.44 8.77 -9.96
CA THR A 141 2.33 7.83 -9.94
C THR A 141 1.25 8.31 -8.97
N PRO A 142 -0.01 8.50 -9.42
CA PRO A 142 -1.05 9.02 -8.55
C PRO A 142 -1.41 8.03 -7.44
N ARG A 143 -1.87 8.58 -6.30
CA ARG A 143 -2.37 7.82 -5.14
C ARG A 143 -3.78 8.26 -4.82
N LEU A 144 -4.60 7.30 -4.47
CA LEU A 144 -5.98 7.49 -4.04
C LEU A 144 -6.14 7.20 -2.55
N LEU A 145 -7.01 7.95 -1.90
CA LEU A 145 -7.44 7.69 -0.52
C LEU A 145 -8.94 7.87 -0.41
N GLY A 146 -9.67 6.80 -0.09
CA GLY A 146 -11.09 6.87 0.23
C GLY A 146 -11.32 7.54 1.59
N MET A 147 -12.35 8.37 1.66
CA MET A 147 -12.89 9.00 2.86
C MET A 147 -14.35 8.55 3.03
N ASP A 148 -15.07 9.08 4.02
CA ASP A 148 -16.44 8.61 4.30
C ASP A 148 -17.40 8.86 3.15
N ASP A 149 -17.38 10.07 2.58
CA ASP A 149 -18.28 10.53 1.51
C ASP A 149 -17.55 11.11 0.30
N LYS A 150 -16.21 11.03 0.30
CA LYS A 150 -15.32 11.65 -0.68
C LYS A 150 -14.08 10.80 -0.88
N PHE A 151 -13.23 11.20 -1.82
CA PHE A 151 -11.90 10.64 -1.95
C PHE A 151 -10.89 11.70 -2.38
N LEU A 152 -9.64 11.42 -2.08
CA LEU A 152 -8.50 12.26 -2.43
C LEU A 152 -7.69 11.59 -3.54
N VAL A 153 -7.14 12.40 -4.41
CA VAL A 153 -6.17 12.00 -5.45
C VAL A 153 -4.93 12.85 -5.30
N ALA A 154 -3.82 12.25 -4.92
CA ALA A 154 -2.53 12.92 -4.82
C ALA A 154 -1.62 12.53 -5.98
N THR A 155 -0.98 13.51 -6.58
CA THR A 155 0.05 13.33 -7.63
C THR A 155 1.08 14.46 -7.52
N ALA A 156 2.03 14.53 -8.44
CA ALA A 156 2.97 15.63 -8.54
C ALA A 156 3.19 16.03 -10.00
N ASN A 157 3.63 17.26 -10.18
CA ASN A 157 4.04 17.82 -11.45
C ASN A 157 5.39 18.58 -11.29
N SER A 158 5.84 19.28 -12.28
CA SER A 158 7.10 20.04 -12.25
C SER A 158 7.13 21.19 -11.22
N GLN A 159 6.02 21.51 -10.57
CA GLN A 159 5.93 22.60 -9.60
C GLN A 159 5.75 22.12 -8.16
N GLY A 160 5.66 20.82 -7.94
CA GLY A 160 5.44 20.22 -6.62
C GLY A 160 4.31 19.21 -6.60
N GLY A 161 3.83 18.88 -5.41
CA GLY A 161 2.69 17.98 -5.22
C GLY A 161 1.35 18.69 -5.34
N VAL A 162 0.35 17.97 -5.79
CA VAL A 162 -1.04 18.45 -5.87
C VAL A 162 -2.00 17.37 -5.38
N ILE A 163 -3.03 17.78 -4.64
CA ILE A 163 -4.11 16.93 -4.18
C ILE A 163 -5.42 17.49 -4.71
N TYR A 164 -6.24 16.61 -5.24
CA TYR A 164 -7.63 16.88 -5.63
C TYR A 164 -8.55 16.15 -4.66
N ARG A 165 -9.67 16.78 -4.25
CA ARG A 165 -10.75 16.11 -3.54
C ARG A 165 -11.98 16.01 -4.43
N ARG A 166 -12.61 14.84 -4.41
CA ARG A 166 -13.77 14.52 -5.23
C ARG A 166 -14.88 13.91 -4.38
N HIS A 167 -16.12 14.17 -4.76
CA HIS A 167 -17.29 13.45 -4.28
C HIS A 167 -17.34 12.02 -4.86
N PHE A 168 -18.18 11.16 -4.32
CA PHE A 168 -18.31 9.76 -4.79
C PHE A 168 -18.74 9.62 -6.24
N ASP A 169 -19.43 10.61 -6.81
CA ASP A 169 -19.78 10.67 -8.21
C ASP A 169 -18.63 11.16 -9.11
N GLY A 170 -17.47 11.50 -8.53
CA GLY A 170 -16.30 12.01 -9.21
C GLY A 170 -16.31 13.53 -9.44
N GLU A 171 -17.38 14.23 -9.07
CA GLU A 171 -17.44 15.68 -9.17
C GLU A 171 -16.47 16.37 -8.21
N GLN A 172 -16.06 17.58 -8.56
CA GLN A 172 -15.13 18.38 -7.76
C GLN A 172 -15.78 18.82 -6.45
N ASP A 173 -15.03 18.69 -5.35
CA ASP A 173 -15.43 19.23 -4.06
C ASP A 173 -14.81 20.62 -3.84
N ASP A 174 -15.55 21.66 -4.19
CA ASP A 174 -15.09 23.05 -4.10
C ASP A 174 -14.79 23.53 -2.67
N SER A 175 -15.20 22.77 -1.66
CA SER A 175 -14.90 23.10 -0.26
C SER A 175 -13.45 22.72 0.16
N PHE A 176 -12.68 22.09 -0.74
CA PHE A 176 -11.31 21.68 -0.47
C PHE A 176 -10.30 22.62 -1.14
N GLY A 177 -9.44 23.22 -0.31
CA GLY A 177 -8.40 24.11 -0.79
C GLY A 177 -8.96 25.26 -1.66
N THR A 178 -8.48 25.38 -2.88
CA THR A 178 -8.99 26.34 -3.88
C THR A 178 -9.57 25.55 -5.04
N ALA A 179 -10.87 25.68 -5.23
CA ALA A 179 -11.59 24.98 -6.30
C ALA A 179 -11.25 23.47 -6.34
N GLY A 180 -11.46 22.77 -5.22
CA GLY A 180 -11.31 21.32 -5.08
C GLY A 180 -9.88 20.79 -5.14
N LYS A 181 -8.88 21.66 -5.01
CA LYS A 181 -7.46 21.27 -5.02
C LYS A 181 -6.61 22.05 -4.05
N THR A 182 -5.54 21.44 -3.59
CA THR A 182 -4.45 22.09 -2.84
C THR A 182 -3.10 21.64 -3.38
N THR A 183 -2.07 22.45 -3.17
CA THR A 183 -0.68 22.13 -3.55
C THR A 183 0.16 22.01 -2.29
N PHE A 184 1.20 21.18 -2.35
CA PHE A 184 2.14 20.97 -1.26
C PHE A 184 3.57 20.85 -1.79
N LEU A 185 4.55 21.16 -0.95
CA LEU A 185 5.97 21.10 -1.29
C LEU A 185 6.28 21.82 -2.62
N THR A 186 5.66 22.98 -2.83
CA THR A 186 5.82 23.79 -4.05
C THR A 186 7.23 24.33 -4.19
N GLY A 187 7.67 24.54 -5.45
CA GLY A 187 9.02 25.02 -5.75
C GLY A 187 10.11 23.95 -5.69
N ASN A 188 9.74 22.69 -5.46
CA ASN A 188 10.67 21.57 -5.46
C ASN A 188 10.68 20.88 -6.83
N THR A 189 11.86 20.45 -7.24
CA THR A 189 12.08 19.85 -8.57
C THR A 189 11.61 18.41 -8.67
N TYR A 190 11.53 17.71 -7.53
CA TYR A 190 11.09 16.31 -7.49
C TYR A 190 10.28 16.02 -6.22
N VAL A 191 9.02 15.65 -6.42
CA VAL A 191 8.12 15.16 -5.38
C VAL A 191 7.47 13.88 -5.89
N SER A 192 7.45 12.84 -5.08
CA SER A 192 6.74 11.60 -5.36
C SER A 192 5.93 11.17 -4.15
N THR A 193 4.62 11.08 -4.28
CA THR A 193 3.75 10.51 -3.26
C THR A 193 3.72 9.00 -3.42
N LEU A 194 4.16 8.27 -2.39
CA LEU A 194 4.22 6.81 -2.40
C LEU A 194 3.05 6.18 -1.64
N HIS A 195 2.53 6.87 -0.62
CA HIS A 195 1.43 6.39 0.19
C HIS A 195 0.58 7.52 0.75
N MET A 196 -0.71 7.25 0.93
CA MET A 196 -1.65 8.09 1.67
C MET A 196 -2.33 7.27 2.76
N ALA A 197 -2.64 7.89 3.89
CA ALA A 197 -3.40 7.28 4.97
C ALA A 197 -4.34 8.31 5.61
N ARG A 198 -5.53 7.86 6.01
CA ARG A 198 -6.45 8.65 6.82
C ARG A 198 -6.03 8.59 8.28
N SER A 199 -6.24 9.66 9.03
CA SER A 199 -6.10 9.64 10.49
C SER A 199 -7.23 8.83 11.13
N VAL A 200 -6.94 8.22 12.26
CA VAL A 200 -7.88 7.36 13.00
C VAL A 200 -9.15 8.12 13.40
N ASN A 201 -9.03 9.39 13.76
CA ASN A 201 -10.15 10.26 14.11
C ASN A 201 -10.81 10.95 12.91
N ALA A 202 -10.38 10.61 11.71
CA ALA A 202 -10.88 11.15 10.45
C ALA A 202 -10.77 12.67 10.25
N SER A 203 -10.07 13.40 11.13
CA SER A 203 -9.94 14.88 11.07
C SER A 203 -8.77 15.35 10.22
N SER A 204 -7.92 14.44 9.74
CA SER A 204 -6.73 14.71 8.95
C SER A 204 -6.36 13.51 8.08
N PHE A 205 -5.38 13.71 7.23
CA PHE A 205 -4.79 12.66 6.42
C PHE A 205 -3.30 12.88 6.24
N TYR A 206 -2.60 11.80 5.93
CA TYR A 206 -1.15 11.79 5.75
C TYR A 206 -0.80 11.51 4.30
N LEU A 207 0.29 12.15 3.84
CA LEU A 207 1.00 11.76 2.63
C LEU A 207 2.44 11.42 3.00
N ALA A 208 2.94 10.35 2.43
CA ALA A 208 4.31 9.91 2.58
C ALA A 208 4.96 9.71 1.23
N GLY A 209 6.24 10.02 1.10
CA GLY A 209 6.92 9.92 -0.18
C GLY A 209 8.38 10.33 -0.14
N GLU A 210 8.79 10.87 -1.26
CA GLU A 210 10.15 11.35 -1.51
C GLU A 210 10.13 12.80 -2.00
N LEU A 211 11.04 13.60 -1.47
CA LEU A 211 11.28 14.99 -1.80
C LEU A 211 12.77 15.18 -2.05
N ASN A 212 13.20 15.35 -3.31
CA ASN A 212 14.60 15.60 -3.66
C ASN A 212 15.60 14.63 -2.98
N ASN A 213 15.29 13.32 -3.02
CA ASN A 213 16.00 12.21 -2.37
C ASN A 213 15.87 12.12 -0.83
N ASP A 214 15.08 12.97 -0.19
CA ASP A 214 14.72 12.84 1.23
C ASP A 214 13.33 12.21 1.38
N GLY A 215 13.16 11.38 2.39
CA GLY A 215 11.84 10.92 2.77
C GLY A 215 11.04 12.06 3.40
N PHE A 216 9.76 12.15 3.08
CA PHE A 216 8.85 13.05 3.77
C PHE A 216 7.59 12.35 4.24
N ILE A 217 7.01 12.88 5.30
CA ILE A 217 5.61 12.72 5.68
C ILE A 217 5.03 14.08 5.97
N LEU A 218 3.84 14.33 5.49
CA LEU A 218 3.07 15.51 5.88
C LEU A 218 1.70 15.10 6.40
N ARG A 219 1.16 15.91 7.32
CA ARG A 219 -0.20 15.80 7.81
C ARG A 219 -1.00 17.00 7.34
N MET A 220 -2.17 16.74 6.78
CA MET A 220 -3.07 17.77 6.30
C MET A 220 -4.42 17.68 7.00
N THR A 221 -5.05 18.81 7.20
CA THR A 221 -6.42 18.92 7.69
C THR A 221 -7.42 18.47 6.61
N GLU A 222 -8.65 18.21 6.97
CA GLU A 222 -9.71 17.93 6.00
C GLU A 222 -9.96 19.08 5.00
N SER A 223 -9.63 20.32 5.35
CA SER A 223 -9.73 21.46 4.42
C SER A 223 -8.62 21.51 3.37
N GLY A 224 -7.59 20.67 3.50
CA GLY A 224 -6.44 20.64 2.59
C GLY A 224 -5.30 21.59 2.97
N GLU A 225 -5.26 22.04 4.21
CA GLU A 225 -4.16 22.85 4.76
C GLU A 225 -3.17 21.97 5.50
N LEU A 226 -1.89 22.36 5.55
CA LEU A 226 -0.91 21.68 6.40
C LEU A 226 -1.29 21.84 7.88
N ASP A 227 -1.29 20.73 8.61
CA ASP A 227 -1.58 20.72 10.04
C ASP A 227 -0.38 21.27 10.83
N GLN A 228 -0.48 22.52 11.26
CA GLN A 228 0.58 23.24 11.98
C GLN A 228 0.94 22.59 13.33
N GLY A 229 0.11 21.72 13.86
CA GLY A 229 0.38 20.96 15.09
C GLY A 229 1.28 19.74 14.88
N PHE A 230 1.63 19.43 13.63
CA PHE A 230 2.47 18.28 13.30
C PHE A 230 3.84 18.74 12.79
N ALA A 231 4.91 18.21 13.38
CA ALA A 231 6.31 18.44 12.99
C ALA A 231 6.65 19.93 12.78
N ALA A 232 7.41 20.24 11.75
CA ALA A 232 7.73 21.62 11.39
C ALA A 232 6.68 22.16 10.40
N GLY A 233 5.56 22.68 10.94
CA GLY A 233 4.51 23.25 10.10
C GLY A 233 3.78 22.25 9.22
N GLY A 234 3.50 21.05 9.73
CA GLY A 234 2.80 20.00 9.02
C GLY A 234 3.68 19.04 8.24
N VAL A 235 5.00 19.25 8.20
CA VAL A 235 5.93 18.47 7.38
C VAL A 235 7.09 17.92 8.22
N TYR A 236 7.30 16.61 8.17
CA TYR A 236 8.49 15.95 8.70
C TYR A 236 9.31 15.41 7.53
N THR A 237 10.58 15.77 7.48
CA THR A 237 11.54 15.26 6.49
C THR A 237 12.61 14.43 7.17
N LEU A 238 13.09 13.43 6.48
CA LEU A 238 14.04 12.45 7.01
C LEU A 238 15.06 12.06 5.93
N ARG A 239 16.36 12.13 6.29
CA ARG A 239 17.42 11.46 5.55
C ARG A 239 18.13 10.49 6.47
N MET A 240 18.27 9.24 6.05
CA MET A 240 19.06 8.25 6.79
C MET A 240 20.55 8.59 6.66
N ILE A 241 21.31 8.28 7.72
CA ILE A 241 22.75 8.54 7.76
C ILE A 241 23.43 7.83 6.58
N ASP A 242 24.35 8.52 5.92
CA ASP A 242 25.10 8.03 4.75
C ASP A 242 24.25 7.62 3.53
N ALA A 243 22.96 7.93 3.54
CA ALA A 243 22.09 7.64 2.40
C ALA A 243 22.16 8.75 1.34
N ARG A 244 22.24 8.35 0.07
CA ARG A 244 22.00 9.22 -1.08
C ARG A 244 20.52 9.41 -1.34
N TYR A 245 19.73 8.40 -0.96
CA TYR A 245 18.30 8.33 -1.20
C TYR A 245 17.59 7.82 0.04
N THR A 246 16.52 8.49 0.42
CA THR A 246 15.60 8.06 1.47
C THR A 246 14.17 8.31 1.01
N ALA A 247 13.29 7.35 1.18
CA ALA A 247 11.87 7.49 0.87
C ALA A 247 11.01 6.95 1.99
N CYS A 248 9.94 7.64 2.32
CA CYS A 248 8.88 7.14 3.18
C CYS A 248 7.87 6.36 2.32
N ARG A 249 7.96 5.04 2.38
CA ARG A 249 7.17 4.12 1.53
C ARG A 249 5.73 3.96 1.99
N ARG A 250 5.52 3.97 3.30
CA ARG A 250 4.20 3.74 3.90
C ARG A 250 4.07 4.46 5.23
N VAL A 251 2.86 4.88 5.54
CA VAL A 251 2.47 5.50 6.80
C VAL A 251 1.20 4.85 7.33
N ILE A 252 1.15 4.55 8.62
CA ILE A 252 -0.06 4.13 9.34
C ILE A 252 -0.13 4.93 10.63
N GLU A 253 -1.28 5.55 10.92
CA GLU A 253 -1.56 6.09 12.24
C GLU A 253 -2.07 4.98 13.15
N LEU A 254 -1.52 4.91 14.35
CA LEU A 254 -1.91 3.98 15.39
C LEU A 254 -3.15 4.50 16.15
N SER A 255 -3.88 3.63 16.83
CA SER A 255 -5.08 4.00 17.61
C SER A 255 -4.83 5.06 18.69
N ASN A 256 -3.57 5.25 19.11
CA ASN A 256 -3.13 6.27 20.07
C ASN A 256 -2.66 7.58 19.39
N GLY A 257 -2.87 7.74 18.08
CA GLY A 257 -2.50 8.92 17.31
C GLY A 257 -1.02 9.02 16.93
N LYS A 258 -0.17 8.09 17.37
CA LYS A 258 1.22 8.01 16.91
C LYS A 258 1.28 7.47 15.49
N THR A 259 2.34 7.80 14.77
CA THR A 259 2.47 7.44 13.35
C THR A 259 3.64 6.50 13.15
N LEU A 260 3.41 5.35 12.52
CA LEU A 260 4.44 4.39 12.15
C LEU A 260 4.75 4.50 10.65
N LEU A 261 6.04 4.57 10.32
CA LEU A 261 6.56 4.79 8.97
C LEU A 261 7.44 3.63 8.53
N LEU A 262 7.32 3.22 7.28
CA LEU A 262 8.29 2.37 6.60
C LEU A 262 9.18 3.24 5.72
N ILE A 263 10.46 3.21 6.00
CA ILE A 263 11.48 4.00 5.33
C ILE A 263 12.40 3.08 4.55
N ASN A 264 12.63 3.38 3.29
CA ASN A 264 13.67 2.76 2.48
C ASN A 264 14.78 3.76 2.21
N SER A 265 16.02 3.31 2.28
CA SER A 265 17.20 4.12 2.00
C SER A 265 18.22 3.35 1.19
N SER A 266 19.01 4.07 0.40
CA SER A 266 20.15 3.49 -0.29
C SER A 266 21.30 4.48 -0.38
N SER A 267 22.54 3.99 -0.24
CA SER A 267 23.76 4.74 -0.54
C SER A 267 24.32 4.38 -1.92
N THR A 268 24.16 3.13 -2.34
CA THR A 268 24.43 2.60 -3.67
C THR A 268 23.38 1.57 -4.03
N ALA A 269 23.36 1.09 -5.26
CA ALA A 269 22.43 0.04 -5.70
C ALA A 269 22.52 -1.27 -4.86
N GLN A 270 23.69 -1.54 -4.24
CA GLN A 270 23.91 -2.74 -3.41
C GLN A 270 23.79 -2.48 -1.91
N ASN A 271 23.74 -1.23 -1.47
CA ASN A 271 23.65 -0.84 -0.07
C ASN A 271 22.27 -0.22 0.22
N SER A 272 21.22 -1.04 0.13
CA SER A 272 19.87 -0.68 0.52
C SER A 272 19.60 -1.14 1.96
N ALA A 273 18.82 -0.36 2.68
CA ALA A 273 18.35 -0.72 4.01
C ALA A 273 16.95 -0.14 4.23
N SER A 274 16.18 -0.82 5.06
CA SER A 274 14.84 -0.37 5.43
C SER A 274 14.69 -0.26 6.93
N TYR A 275 13.81 0.64 7.34
CA TYR A 275 13.63 0.98 8.76
C TYR A 275 12.16 1.20 9.07
N LEU A 276 11.78 0.86 10.30
CA LEU A 276 10.57 1.42 10.90
C LEU A 276 10.94 2.62 11.77
N VAL A 277 10.18 3.69 11.63
CA VAL A 277 10.29 4.90 12.45
C VAL A 277 8.93 5.22 13.02
N ARG A 278 8.85 5.49 14.33
CA ARG A 278 7.59 5.92 14.95
C ARG A 278 7.69 7.38 15.39
N LEU A 279 6.67 8.15 15.05
CA LEU A 279 6.53 9.54 15.47
C LEU A 279 5.42 9.66 16.52
N THR A 280 5.54 10.65 17.41
CA THR A 280 4.48 11.08 18.33
C THR A 280 3.35 11.76 17.57
N THR A 281 2.26 12.07 18.25
CA THR A 281 1.13 12.84 17.70
C THR A 281 1.52 14.22 17.17
N GLU A 282 2.61 14.81 17.72
CA GLU A 282 3.17 16.08 17.29
C GLU A 282 4.24 15.93 16.19
N GLY A 283 4.43 14.73 15.62
CA GLY A 283 5.40 14.49 14.54
C GLY A 283 6.87 14.51 15.00
N ARG A 284 7.18 14.17 16.26
CA ARG A 284 8.54 14.01 16.78
C ARG A 284 8.88 12.53 16.89
N ILE A 285 10.17 12.19 16.87
CA ILE A 285 10.60 10.81 17.11
C ILE A 285 10.07 10.32 18.46
N ASP A 286 9.44 9.15 18.46
CA ASP A 286 8.90 8.54 19.67
C ASP A 286 9.96 7.70 20.40
N ALA A 287 10.45 8.21 21.53
CA ALA A 287 11.46 7.54 22.34
C ALA A 287 11.01 6.17 22.92
N THR A 288 9.70 5.88 22.91
CA THR A 288 9.18 4.59 23.41
C THR A 288 9.18 3.47 22.35
N PHE A 289 9.60 3.79 21.13
CA PHE A 289 9.77 2.82 20.05
C PHE A 289 11.25 2.69 19.72
N ASN A 290 11.78 1.48 19.79
CA ASN A 290 13.21 1.18 19.56
C ASN A 290 14.17 2.21 20.21
N ARG A 291 13.83 2.66 21.43
CA ARG A 291 14.60 3.68 22.20
C ARG A 291 14.77 5.02 21.50
N GLY A 292 13.87 5.36 20.59
CA GLY A 292 13.93 6.60 19.80
C GLY A 292 14.83 6.55 18.57
N GLU A 293 15.37 5.38 18.24
CA GLU A 293 16.19 5.18 17.05
C GLU A 293 15.39 4.52 15.92
N PRO A 294 15.72 4.78 14.65
CA PRO A 294 15.17 4.03 13.53
C PRO A 294 15.43 2.52 13.70
N LEU A 295 14.39 1.72 13.67
CA LEU A 295 14.51 0.26 13.76
C LEU A 295 14.89 -0.30 12.40
N ARG A 296 16.14 -0.73 12.25
CA ARG A 296 16.59 -1.40 11.03
C ARG A 296 15.90 -2.75 10.86
N LEU A 297 15.33 -2.98 9.68
CA LEU A 297 14.68 -4.23 9.33
C LEU A 297 15.70 -5.29 8.88
N PRO A 298 15.44 -6.58 9.11
CA PRO A 298 16.15 -7.64 8.42
C PRO A 298 15.81 -7.57 6.90
N GLY A 299 16.80 -7.86 6.05
CA GLY A 299 16.66 -7.69 4.60
C GLY A 299 17.00 -6.28 4.12
N GLU A 300 17.01 -6.10 2.80
CA GLU A 300 17.45 -4.84 2.18
C GLU A 300 16.28 -3.90 1.87
N VAL A 301 15.11 -4.44 1.50
CA VAL A 301 13.95 -3.64 1.06
C VAL A 301 12.70 -4.04 1.83
N GLY A 302 12.16 -3.12 2.63
CA GLY A 302 10.81 -3.21 3.17
C GLY A 302 9.79 -2.83 2.08
N GLU A 303 8.91 -3.74 1.74
CA GLU A 303 7.91 -3.52 0.69
C GLU A 303 6.60 -3.01 1.26
N ASP A 304 6.16 -3.60 2.38
CA ASP A 304 4.88 -3.28 2.99
C ASP A 304 4.88 -3.64 4.48
N PHE A 305 3.96 -3.03 5.24
CA PHE A 305 3.69 -3.44 6.62
C PHE A 305 2.23 -3.25 7.00
N THR A 306 1.78 -4.01 7.98
CA THR A 306 0.44 -3.91 8.55
C THR A 306 0.47 -4.17 10.05
N LEU A 307 -0.65 -3.92 10.72
CA LEU A 307 -0.81 -4.14 12.15
C LEU A 307 -1.78 -5.30 12.40
N GLN A 308 -1.47 -6.12 13.38
CA GLN A 308 -2.42 -7.08 13.95
C GLN A 308 -3.28 -6.39 15.03
N ALA A 309 -4.39 -6.99 15.39
CA ALA A 309 -5.32 -6.44 16.38
C ALA A 309 -4.70 -6.19 17.76
N ASP A 310 -3.65 -6.95 18.13
CA ASP A 310 -2.88 -6.79 19.36
C ASP A 310 -1.76 -5.73 19.27
N GLY A 311 -1.69 -5.00 18.14
CA GLY A 311 -0.72 -3.96 17.88
C GLY A 311 0.65 -4.46 17.43
N LYS A 312 0.84 -5.77 17.22
CA LYS A 312 2.06 -6.31 16.61
C LYS A 312 2.18 -5.84 15.16
N ILE A 313 3.41 -5.67 14.71
CA ILE A 313 3.73 -5.12 13.40
C ILE A 313 4.25 -6.25 12.51
N LEU A 314 3.59 -6.50 11.40
CA LEU A 314 4.02 -7.43 10.36
C LEU A 314 4.66 -6.66 9.22
N VAL A 315 5.87 -7.02 8.84
CA VAL A 315 6.62 -6.37 7.75
C VAL A 315 6.98 -7.40 6.68
N ALA A 316 6.57 -7.13 5.46
CA ALA A 316 6.99 -7.87 4.28
C ALA A 316 8.31 -7.28 3.77
N ASN A 317 9.37 -8.07 3.80
CA ASN A 317 10.72 -7.67 3.44
C ASN A 317 11.22 -8.50 2.26
N ARG A 318 12.01 -7.86 1.41
CA ARG A 318 12.78 -8.52 0.37
C ARG A 318 14.27 -8.38 0.67
N GLY A 319 15.00 -9.49 0.61
CA GLY A 319 16.44 -9.50 0.75
C GLY A 319 17.11 -10.20 -0.42
N LEU A 320 18.08 -9.54 -1.05
CA LEU A 320 18.86 -10.14 -2.15
C LEU A 320 19.68 -11.35 -1.68
N MET A 321 20.11 -11.31 -0.41
CA MET A 321 20.92 -12.36 0.21
C MET A 321 20.15 -13.20 1.24
N THR A 322 19.10 -12.63 1.83
CA THR A 322 18.33 -13.26 2.92
C THR A 322 17.01 -13.87 2.46
N GLY A 323 16.65 -13.66 1.18
CA GLY A 323 15.38 -14.08 0.60
C GLY A 323 14.20 -13.20 1.02
N ASN A 324 13.01 -13.58 0.59
CA ASN A 324 11.77 -12.92 0.94
C ASN A 324 11.31 -13.34 2.34
N GLN A 325 10.93 -12.39 3.18
CA GLN A 325 10.58 -12.65 4.57
C GLN A 325 9.32 -11.91 5.00
N LEU A 326 8.60 -12.51 5.93
CA LEU A 326 7.63 -11.84 6.77
C LEU A 326 8.16 -11.80 8.20
N THR A 327 8.43 -10.60 8.71
CA THR A 327 8.97 -10.40 10.06
C THR A 327 7.92 -9.79 10.97
N ARG A 328 7.83 -10.24 12.21
CA ARG A 328 6.90 -9.68 13.19
C ARG A 328 7.64 -9.01 14.34
N PHE A 329 7.17 -7.81 14.69
CA PHE A 329 7.67 -7.04 15.82
C PHE A 329 6.56 -6.81 16.85
N VAL A 330 6.93 -6.76 18.12
CA VAL A 330 6.02 -6.30 19.18
C VAL A 330 5.84 -4.78 19.14
N PRO A 331 4.79 -4.19 19.77
CA PRO A 331 4.43 -2.77 19.59
C PRO A 331 5.53 -1.75 19.93
N ASN A 332 6.53 -2.11 20.71
CA ASN A 332 7.67 -1.23 21.06
C ASN A 332 8.86 -1.34 20.09
N GLY A 333 8.78 -2.18 19.05
CA GLY A 333 9.84 -2.40 18.07
C GLY A 333 10.76 -3.58 18.38
N GLY A 334 10.55 -4.31 19.48
CA GLY A 334 11.28 -5.57 19.73
C GLY A 334 10.86 -6.64 18.72
N LEU A 335 11.78 -7.53 18.36
CA LEU A 335 11.47 -8.69 17.54
C LEU A 335 10.56 -9.66 18.31
N ASP A 336 9.47 -10.14 17.68
CA ASP A 336 8.55 -11.11 18.28
C ASP A 336 9.06 -12.54 18.05
N LEU A 337 9.80 -13.07 19.03
CA LEU A 337 10.41 -14.40 18.92
C LEU A 337 9.40 -15.56 18.93
N ASP A 338 8.14 -15.30 19.26
CA ASP A 338 7.06 -16.30 19.15
C ASP A 338 6.53 -16.46 17.71
N PHE A 339 7.05 -15.67 16.75
CA PHE A 339 6.67 -15.72 15.35
C PHE A 339 7.74 -16.39 14.50
N GLY A 340 7.32 -17.17 13.54
CA GLY A 340 8.20 -17.92 12.64
C GLY A 340 8.70 -19.23 13.24
N SER A 341 9.64 -19.86 12.55
CA SER A 341 10.33 -21.06 13.01
C SER A 341 11.54 -20.69 13.88
N GLU A 342 11.88 -21.56 14.82
CA GLU A 342 13.12 -21.48 15.62
C GLU A 342 13.32 -20.18 16.40
N SER A 343 12.21 -19.51 16.79
CA SER A 343 12.25 -18.24 17.54
C SER A 343 13.03 -17.13 16.82
N THR A 344 12.93 -17.07 15.49
CA THR A 344 13.62 -16.07 14.67
C THR A 344 12.85 -14.76 14.52
N GLY A 345 11.56 -14.73 14.87
CA GLY A 345 10.68 -13.58 14.64
C GLY A 345 10.34 -13.37 13.16
N SER A 346 10.73 -14.31 12.29
CA SER A 346 10.55 -14.20 10.84
C SER A 346 10.19 -15.54 10.21
N ILE A 347 9.46 -15.46 9.10
CA ILE A 347 9.21 -16.56 8.17
C ILE A 347 9.93 -16.22 6.88
N THR A 348 10.82 -17.09 6.43
CA THR A 348 11.48 -16.97 5.12
C THR A 348 10.73 -17.81 4.11
N PHE A 349 10.38 -17.21 2.99
CA PHE A 349 9.72 -17.87 1.88
C PHE A 349 10.77 -18.39 0.88
N THR A 350 10.52 -19.56 0.32
CA THR A 350 11.34 -20.10 -0.78
C THR A 350 10.93 -19.46 -2.10
N ASP A 351 11.82 -19.46 -3.09
CA ASP A 351 11.54 -18.96 -4.44
C ASP A 351 10.38 -19.73 -5.12
N GLU A 352 10.18 -21.01 -4.77
CA GLU A 352 9.04 -21.79 -5.21
C GLU A 352 7.70 -21.30 -4.65
N GLN A 353 7.75 -20.67 -3.46
CA GLN A 353 6.58 -20.07 -2.84
C GLN A 353 6.31 -18.68 -3.42
N ILE A 354 7.31 -17.80 -3.41
CA ILE A 354 7.17 -16.42 -3.87
C ILE A 354 8.55 -15.79 -4.16
N ASP A 355 8.75 -15.27 -5.38
CA ASP A 355 10.03 -14.66 -5.80
C ASP A 355 10.21 -13.25 -5.27
N PHE A 356 9.11 -12.49 -5.19
CA PHE A 356 9.12 -11.10 -4.72
C PHE A 356 7.87 -10.84 -3.88
N VAL A 357 8.05 -10.60 -2.58
CA VAL A 357 6.97 -10.07 -1.73
C VAL A 357 6.73 -8.60 -2.06
N LYS A 358 5.46 -8.18 -2.05
CA LYS A 358 5.06 -6.80 -2.35
C LYS A 358 4.05 -6.23 -1.35
N SER A 359 3.27 -7.09 -0.70
CA SER A 359 2.18 -6.63 0.18
C SER A 359 1.90 -7.62 1.29
N VAL A 360 1.39 -7.11 2.41
CA VAL A 360 0.89 -7.90 3.52
C VAL A 360 -0.41 -7.30 4.06
N THR A 361 -1.40 -8.17 4.33
CA THR A 361 -2.66 -7.77 4.97
C THR A 361 -3.08 -8.82 6.00
N VAL A 362 -3.91 -8.40 6.97
CA VAL A 362 -4.47 -9.28 8.01
C VAL A 362 -5.97 -9.36 7.84
N GLN A 363 -6.50 -10.56 7.75
CA GLN A 363 -7.94 -10.81 7.68
C GLN A 363 -8.61 -10.65 9.06
N PRO A 364 -9.94 -10.43 9.13
CA PRO A 364 -10.64 -10.27 10.41
C PRO A 364 -10.51 -11.47 11.36
N ASP A 365 -10.28 -12.66 10.84
CA ASP A 365 -10.04 -13.89 11.61
C ASP A 365 -8.58 -14.03 12.10
N GLY A 366 -7.73 -13.05 11.83
CA GLY A 366 -6.32 -13.01 12.21
C GLY A 366 -5.38 -13.66 11.23
N LYS A 367 -5.86 -14.34 10.18
CA LYS A 367 -4.99 -14.91 9.15
C LYS A 367 -4.24 -13.83 8.40
N ILE A 368 -3.03 -14.15 7.99
CA ILE A 368 -2.14 -13.21 7.30
C ILE A 368 -2.06 -13.60 5.84
N VAL A 369 -2.30 -12.65 4.95
CA VAL A 369 -2.11 -12.84 3.51
C VAL A 369 -0.92 -12.03 3.05
N VAL A 370 0.05 -12.71 2.45
CA VAL A 370 1.24 -12.12 1.82
C VAL A 370 1.05 -12.22 0.31
N GLY A 371 1.16 -11.10 -0.36
CA GLY A 371 1.07 -11.01 -1.81
C GLY A 371 2.40 -10.66 -2.45
N GLY A 372 2.61 -11.19 -3.64
CA GLY A 372 3.80 -10.91 -4.42
C GLY A 372 3.74 -11.53 -5.80
N THR A 373 4.88 -11.87 -6.36
CA THR A 373 4.99 -12.52 -7.66
C THR A 373 5.84 -13.79 -7.58
N SER A 374 5.52 -14.77 -8.40
CA SER A 374 6.37 -15.91 -8.72
C SER A 374 6.54 -15.96 -10.24
N GLY A 375 7.74 -15.66 -10.73
CA GLY A 375 7.96 -15.36 -12.14
C GLY A 375 7.17 -14.14 -12.59
N SER A 376 6.23 -14.32 -13.51
CA SER A 376 5.33 -13.27 -14.03
C SER A 376 3.89 -13.43 -13.55
N ILE A 377 3.67 -14.12 -12.44
CA ILE A 377 2.34 -14.47 -11.94
C ILE A 377 2.18 -13.87 -10.54
N THR A 378 1.08 -13.18 -10.30
CA THR A 378 0.67 -12.79 -8.94
C THR A 378 0.47 -14.03 -8.09
N THR A 379 1.15 -14.08 -6.97
CA THR A 379 1.08 -15.20 -6.02
C THR A 379 0.68 -14.68 -4.65
N LEU A 380 -0.22 -15.39 -4.00
CA LEU A 380 -0.63 -15.14 -2.62
C LEU A 380 -0.27 -16.34 -1.75
N LEU A 381 0.20 -16.05 -0.55
CA LEU A 381 0.38 -17.01 0.52
C LEU A 381 -0.52 -16.63 1.68
N ARG A 382 -1.30 -17.57 2.23
CA ARG A 382 -2.06 -17.34 3.45
C ARG A 382 -1.48 -18.15 4.61
N LEU A 383 -1.30 -17.49 5.73
CA LEU A 383 -0.71 -18.05 6.94
C LEU A 383 -1.74 -18.06 8.07
N VAL A 384 -1.71 -19.09 8.87
CA VAL A 384 -2.39 -19.14 10.18
C VAL A 384 -1.46 -18.49 11.18
N ALA A 385 -1.92 -17.42 11.88
CA ALA A 385 -1.13 -16.64 12.85
C ALA A 385 -1.09 -17.29 14.23
#